data_aac6d348e3a4a329e582f0ac4e2ff385
#
_entry.id   aac6d348e3a4a329e582f0ac4e2ff385
#
_cell.length_a   1.000
_cell.length_b   1.000
_cell.length_c   1.000
_cell.angle_alpha   90.00
_cell.angle_beta   90.00
_cell.angle_gamma   90.00
#
_symmetry.space_group_name_H-M   'P 1'
#
loop_
_entity.id
_entity.type
_entity.pdbx_description
1 polymer ?
#
loop_
_entity_poly.entity_id
_entity_poly.type
_entity_poly.pdbx_seq_one_letter_code
_entity_poly.pdbx_strand_id
1 'polypeptide(L)'
;MYQGYKVKVLIFAGRKETMEILMPQIKSDYIDEIIIGVNTNNQSDLNYIYSLKDNFEKIVYEEVPKGIKRCSQESFRYFYTKMEDDDVIYFKLDDDLIYIEPGYFEKTLEFRVNNPEYICVYPMIINNPLCNYLLSKKGVPVKYNNCDIPHLMYNTWKDPTVAEKLLHAFAELKNNEIWKIDNFEFGKEFNYKINGGCIRPSINAICFFGKDFKNLKVKNYRTDDEEFLTNDIFKCGRKSIILGNVIVAHYAFFTQRPYLNTTNILKIYDNL
;
A
#
# COMPACT_ATOMS: atom_id res chain seq x y z
N MET A 1 -16.30 1.09 13.92
CA MET A 1 -15.43 1.77 14.95
C MET A 1 -14.59 0.73 15.70
N TYR A 2 -13.35 1.09 16.05
CA TYR A 2 -12.42 0.23 16.80
C TYR A 2 -11.87 0.98 18.02
N GLN A 3 -12.17 0.52 19.23
CA GLN A 3 -11.73 1.10 20.52
C GLN A 3 -11.89 2.64 20.61
N GLY A 4 -13.03 3.17 20.14
CA GLY A 4 -13.34 4.60 20.17
C GLY A 4 -12.89 5.39 18.93
N TYR A 5 -12.08 4.81 18.06
CA TYR A 5 -11.69 5.42 16.80
C TYR A 5 -12.65 5.03 15.67
N LYS A 6 -12.97 5.99 14.79
CA LYS A 6 -13.51 5.66 13.47
C LYS A 6 -12.42 5.04 12.62
N VAL A 7 -12.81 4.14 11.72
CA VAL A 7 -11.89 3.48 10.79
C VAL A 7 -12.30 3.80 9.37
N LYS A 8 -11.41 4.44 8.61
CA LYS A 8 -11.66 4.79 7.22
C LYS A 8 -10.60 4.17 6.32
N VAL A 9 -11.03 3.69 5.16
CA VAL A 9 -10.14 3.23 4.10
C VAL A 9 -10.15 4.25 2.98
N LEU A 10 -8.98 4.75 2.56
CA LEU A 10 -8.86 5.61 1.39
C LEU A 10 -8.12 4.88 0.28
N ILE A 11 -8.74 4.83 -0.91
CA ILE A 11 -8.18 4.21 -2.11
C ILE A 11 -7.95 5.28 -3.17
N PHE A 12 -6.72 5.40 -3.67
CA PHE A 12 -6.41 6.25 -4.82
C PHE A 12 -6.78 5.52 -6.10
N ALA A 13 -8.04 5.70 -6.54
CA ALA A 13 -8.69 4.87 -7.53
C ALA A 13 -8.47 5.35 -8.98
N GLY A 14 -7.99 4.46 -9.83
CA GLY A 14 -7.74 4.77 -11.25
C GLY A 14 -7.63 3.56 -12.17
N ARG A 15 -7.79 2.33 -11.65
CA ARG A 15 -7.57 1.08 -12.43
C ARG A 15 -8.66 0.06 -12.16
N LYS A 16 -9.61 -0.02 -13.06
CA LYS A 16 -10.73 -0.96 -12.97
C LYS A 16 -10.27 -2.40 -12.73
N GLU A 17 -9.37 -2.91 -13.56
CA GLU A 17 -8.98 -4.34 -13.60
C GLU A 17 -8.46 -4.85 -12.25
N THR A 18 -7.65 -4.06 -11.55
CA THR A 18 -7.12 -4.43 -10.23
C THR A 18 -8.12 -4.12 -9.11
N MET A 19 -8.92 -3.06 -9.25
CA MET A 19 -9.97 -2.73 -8.28
C MET A 19 -11.10 -3.76 -8.25
N GLU A 20 -11.42 -4.42 -9.37
CA GLU A 20 -12.39 -5.52 -9.41
C GLU A 20 -11.97 -6.68 -8.50
N ILE A 21 -10.65 -6.91 -8.36
CA ILE A 21 -10.09 -7.92 -7.46
C ILE A 21 -9.97 -7.38 -6.03
N LEU A 22 -9.58 -6.10 -5.86
CA LEU A 22 -9.35 -5.49 -4.55
C LEU A 22 -10.64 -5.30 -3.74
N MET A 23 -11.66 -4.69 -4.35
CA MET A 23 -12.85 -4.23 -3.64
C MET A 23 -13.59 -5.33 -2.87
N PRO A 24 -13.77 -6.55 -3.40
CA PRO A 24 -14.39 -7.65 -2.66
C PRO A 24 -13.61 -8.10 -1.43
N GLN A 25 -12.31 -7.79 -1.34
CA GLN A 25 -11.44 -8.16 -0.22
C GLN A 25 -11.43 -7.13 0.92
N ILE A 26 -11.96 -5.92 0.68
CA ILE A 26 -12.09 -4.89 1.73
C ILE A 26 -13.29 -5.22 2.62
N LYS A 27 -13.08 -6.13 3.56
CA LYS A 27 -14.12 -6.65 4.46
C LYS A 27 -13.62 -6.56 5.89
N SER A 28 -14.31 -5.74 6.69
CA SER A 28 -14.18 -5.71 8.13
C SER A 28 -15.38 -4.98 8.73
N ASP A 29 -15.92 -5.49 9.82
CA ASP A 29 -17.00 -4.84 10.55
C ASP A 29 -16.56 -3.51 11.20
N TYR A 30 -15.27 -3.33 11.38
CA TYR A 30 -14.69 -2.12 11.95
C TYR A 30 -14.61 -0.95 10.97
N ILE A 31 -14.64 -1.19 9.65
CA ILE A 31 -14.60 -0.12 8.64
C ILE A 31 -15.91 0.66 8.69
N ASP A 32 -15.81 1.95 8.97
CA ASP A 32 -16.95 2.88 9.00
C ASP A 32 -17.20 3.52 7.63
N GLU A 33 -16.13 3.76 6.85
CA GLU A 33 -16.21 4.46 5.57
C GLU A 33 -15.11 4.01 4.60
N ILE A 34 -15.43 3.91 3.31
CA ILE A 34 -14.47 3.67 2.22
C ILE A 34 -14.48 4.90 1.33
N ILE A 35 -13.40 5.68 1.37
CA ILE A 35 -13.21 6.88 0.57
C ILE A 35 -12.54 6.48 -0.74
N ILE A 36 -13.21 6.70 -1.85
CA ILE A 36 -12.67 6.49 -3.19
C ILE A 36 -12.19 7.83 -3.74
N GLY A 37 -10.88 8.06 -3.69
CA GLY A 37 -10.23 9.20 -4.33
C GLY A 37 -10.17 9.00 -5.84
N VAL A 38 -11.07 9.67 -6.57
CA VAL A 38 -11.22 9.50 -8.03
C VAL A 38 -10.03 10.11 -8.76
N ASN A 39 -9.10 9.27 -9.22
CA ASN A 39 -7.81 9.72 -9.77
C ASN A 39 -7.50 9.17 -11.16
N THR A 40 -8.48 9.10 -12.04
CA THR A 40 -8.34 8.68 -13.44
C THR A 40 -9.13 9.57 -14.38
N ASN A 41 -8.70 9.64 -15.64
CA ASN A 41 -9.44 10.26 -16.73
C ASN A 41 -9.96 9.21 -17.74
N ASN A 42 -9.70 7.93 -17.51
CA ASN A 42 -10.19 6.86 -18.35
C ASN A 42 -11.68 6.61 -18.08
N GLN A 43 -12.51 6.64 -19.13
CA GLN A 43 -13.97 6.53 -18.98
C GLN A 43 -14.41 5.14 -18.47
N SER A 44 -13.71 4.07 -18.85
CA SER A 44 -14.01 2.72 -18.35
C SER A 44 -13.76 2.60 -16.85
N ASP A 45 -12.65 3.18 -16.39
CA ASP A 45 -12.32 3.20 -14.95
C ASP A 45 -13.34 4.04 -14.18
N LEU A 46 -13.70 5.22 -14.70
CA LEU A 46 -14.71 6.10 -14.08
C LEU A 46 -16.07 5.41 -13.96
N ASN A 47 -16.51 4.73 -15.02
CA ASN A 47 -17.78 4.01 -15.02
C ASN A 47 -17.80 2.93 -13.93
N TYR A 48 -16.71 2.17 -13.80
CA TYR A 48 -16.56 1.18 -12.75
C TYR A 48 -16.53 1.82 -11.36
N ILE A 49 -15.72 2.85 -11.16
CA ILE A 49 -15.60 3.54 -9.87
C ILE A 49 -16.98 4.02 -9.40
N TYR A 50 -17.74 4.67 -10.25
CA TYR A 50 -19.06 5.19 -9.83
C TYR A 50 -20.12 4.08 -9.64
N SER A 51 -19.97 2.92 -10.25
CA SER A 51 -20.84 1.77 -10.00
C SER A 51 -20.59 1.06 -8.66
N LEU A 52 -19.46 1.32 -7.99
CA LEU A 52 -19.14 0.70 -6.71
C LEU A 52 -20.17 0.95 -5.63
N LYS A 53 -20.81 2.12 -5.64
CA LYS A 53 -21.83 2.50 -4.64
C LYS A 53 -23.08 1.60 -4.68
N ASP A 54 -23.33 0.98 -5.82
CA ASP A 54 -24.46 0.05 -5.97
C ASP A 54 -24.25 -1.25 -5.19
N ASN A 55 -22.97 -1.59 -4.90
CA ASN A 55 -22.58 -2.84 -4.26
C ASN A 55 -21.97 -2.66 -2.86
N PHE A 56 -21.59 -1.43 -2.48
CA PHE A 56 -20.90 -1.13 -1.23
C PHE A 56 -21.50 0.11 -0.56
N GLU A 57 -22.27 -0.08 0.50
CA GLU A 57 -23.00 0.99 1.20
C GLU A 57 -22.09 2.07 1.83
N LYS A 58 -20.86 1.69 2.24
CA LYS A 58 -19.94 2.58 2.98
C LYS A 58 -19.07 3.46 2.07
N ILE A 59 -19.33 3.50 0.76
CA ILE A 59 -18.52 4.25 -0.19
C ILE A 59 -18.89 5.75 -0.21
N VAL A 60 -17.85 6.57 -0.12
CA VAL A 60 -17.87 8.01 -0.35
C VAL A 60 -16.86 8.34 -1.44
N TYR A 61 -17.27 9.15 -2.43
CA TYR A 61 -16.35 9.61 -3.47
C TYR A 61 -15.71 10.94 -3.07
N GLU A 62 -14.41 11.01 -3.27
CA GLU A 62 -13.63 12.23 -3.12
C GLU A 62 -13.06 12.63 -4.49
N GLU A 63 -13.52 13.75 -5.00
CA GLU A 63 -13.11 14.31 -6.29
C GLU A 63 -11.99 15.33 -6.10
N VAL A 64 -11.01 15.37 -7.00
CA VAL A 64 -10.03 16.46 -7.00
C VAL A 64 -10.72 17.78 -7.36
N PRO A 65 -10.41 18.89 -6.64
CA PRO A 65 -10.98 20.19 -6.94
C PRO A 65 -10.68 20.65 -8.36
N LYS A 66 -11.55 21.52 -8.88
CA LYS A 66 -11.32 22.18 -10.17
C LYS A 66 -9.97 22.89 -10.17
N GLY A 67 -9.14 22.57 -11.15
CA GLY A 67 -7.80 23.13 -11.30
C GLY A 67 -6.67 22.17 -10.92
N ILE A 68 -6.96 21.11 -10.16
CA ILE A 68 -6.01 20.04 -9.90
C ILE A 68 -6.16 18.95 -10.97
N LYS A 69 -5.06 18.58 -11.61
CA LYS A 69 -5.04 17.50 -12.60
C LYS A 69 -5.06 16.15 -11.89
N ARG A 70 -5.97 15.24 -12.27
CA ARG A 70 -5.94 13.83 -11.84
C ARG A 70 -4.64 13.15 -12.27
N CYS A 71 -4.23 12.11 -11.60
CA CYS A 71 -2.98 11.37 -11.83
C CYS A 71 -1.72 12.27 -11.71
N SER A 72 -1.74 13.25 -10.81
CA SER A 72 -0.61 14.15 -10.56
C SER A 72 -0.20 14.10 -9.09
N GLN A 73 1.02 14.55 -8.79
CA GLN A 73 1.48 14.71 -7.39
C GLN A 73 0.56 15.63 -6.58
N GLU A 74 -0.07 16.60 -7.24
CA GLU A 74 -0.99 17.52 -6.60
C GLU A 74 -2.30 16.83 -6.20
N SER A 75 -2.82 15.91 -7.03
CA SER A 75 -4.00 15.12 -6.68
C SER A 75 -3.71 14.17 -5.51
N PHE A 76 -2.55 13.53 -5.47
CA PHE A 76 -2.16 12.71 -4.30
C PHE A 76 -2.08 13.53 -3.03
N ARG A 77 -1.41 14.69 -3.06
CA ARG A 77 -1.36 15.60 -1.89
C ARG A 77 -2.76 16.00 -1.41
N TYR A 78 -3.65 16.31 -2.34
CA TYR A 78 -5.02 16.64 -2.00
C TYR A 78 -5.71 15.49 -1.26
N PHE A 79 -5.62 14.27 -1.74
CA PHE A 79 -6.24 13.13 -1.06
C PHE A 79 -5.64 12.89 0.34
N TYR A 80 -4.34 13.09 0.52
CA TYR A 80 -3.74 12.97 1.86
C TYR A 80 -4.31 14.00 2.85
N THR A 81 -4.72 15.19 2.41
CA THR A 81 -5.39 16.17 3.30
C THR A 81 -6.77 15.72 3.80
N LYS A 82 -7.32 14.65 3.21
CA LYS A 82 -8.58 14.04 3.66
C LYS A 82 -8.39 13.00 4.75
N MET A 83 -7.14 12.79 5.18
CA MET A 83 -6.78 11.81 6.20
C MET A 83 -6.19 12.49 7.46
N GLU A 84 -6.73 13.64 7.85
CA GLU A 84 -6.24 14.47 8.96
C GLU A 84 -7.21 14.55 10.17
N ASP A 85 -8.26 13.70 10.24
CA ASP A 85 -9.22 13.71 11.36
C ASP A 85 -8.59 13.14 12.64
N ASP A 86 -8.80 13.80 13.78
CA ASP A 86 -8.10 13.50 15.03
C ASP A 86 -8.50 12.14 15.66
N ASP A 87 -9.75 11.72 15.48
CA ASP A 87 -10.35 10.51 16.06
C ASP A 87 -10.50 9.36 15.06
N VAL A 88 -9.72 9.39 13.98
CA VAL A 88 -9.79 8.41 12.89
C VAL A 88 -8.47 7.65 12.72
N ILE A 89 -8.58 6.35 12.53
CA ILE A 89 -7.51 5.49 12.00
C ILE A 89 -7.78 5.31 10.51
N TYR A 90 -6.78 5.63 9.71
CA TYR A 90 -6.84 5.51 8.26
C TYR A 90 -6.04 4.32 7.75
N PHE A 91 -6.62 3.62 6.78
CA PHE A 91 -5.92 2.73 5.87
C PHE A 91 -5.84 3.42 4.52
N LYS A 92 -4.66 3.76 4.05
CA LYS A 92 -4.43 4.16 2.66
C LYS A 92 -4.06 2.92 1.87
N LEU A 93 -4.78 2.64 0.80
CA LEU A 93 -4.53 1.54 -0.11
C LEU A 93 -4.35 2.06 -1.54
N ASP A 94 -3.42 1.47 -2.29
CA ASP A 94 -3.36 1.66 -3.73
C ASP A 94 -4.38 0.74 -4.42
N ASP A 95 -4.85 1.17 -5.57
CA ASP A 95 -5.87 0.46 -6.34
C ASP A 95 -5.33 -0.76 -7.10
N ASP A 96 -4.02 -1.04 -7.00
CA ASP A 96 -3.36 -2.20 -7.61
C ASP A 96 -2.87 -3.26 -6.61
N LEU A 97 -3.46 -3.26 -5.42
CA LEU A 97 -3.41 -4.43 -4.56
C LEU A 97 -4.35 -5.51 -5.11
N ILE A 98 -3.83 -6.73 -5.26
CA ILE A 98 -4.59 -7.88 -5.80
C ILE A 98 -4.83 -8.97 -4.76
N TYR A 99 -4.30 -8.83 -3.56
CA TYR A 99 -4.57 -9.70 -2.42
C TYR A 99 -4.45 -8.94 -1.10
N ILE A 100 -5.41 -9.18 -0.23
CA ILE A 100 -5.40 -8.74 1.18
C ILE A 100 -5.63 -9.99 2.03
N GLU A 101 -4.70 -10.31 2.94
CA GLU A 101 -4.85 -11.45 3.84
C GLU A 101 -6.12 -11.30 4.71
N PRO A 102 -6.93 -12.36 4.88
CA PRO A 102 -8.04 -12.33 5.81
C PRO A 102 -7.61 -11.93 7.22
N GLY A 103 -8.33 -10.97 7.83
CA GLY A 103 -7.97 -10.41 9.14
C GLY A 103 -6.90 -9.31 9.09
N TYR A 104 -6.51 -8.83 7.88
CA TYR A 104 -5.58 -7.72 7.72
C TYR A 104 -5.96 -6.48 8.53
N PHE A 105 -7.21 -6.06 8.41
CA PHE A 105 -7.70 -4.85 9.09
C PHE A 105 -7.68 -5.03 10.61
N GLU A 106 -8.18 -6.15 11.11
CA GLU A 106 -8.26 -6.48 12.53
C GLU A 106 -6.89 -6.53 13.19
N LYS A 107 -5.97 -7.30 12.63
CA LYS A 107 -4.59 -7.43 13.12
C LYS A 107 -3.85 -6.09 13.12
N THR A 108 -4.04 -5.32 12.04
CA THR A 108 -3.39 -4.02 11.89
C THR A 108 -3.96 -2.99 12.86
N LEU A 109 -5.29 -2.97 13.08
CA LEU A 109 -5.95 -2.10 14.04
C LEU A 109 -5.51 -2.41 15.48
N GLU A 110 -5.51 -3.70 15.85
CA GLU A 110 -5.05 -4.16 17.16
C GLU A 110 -3.62 -3.69 17.42
N PHE A 111 -2.72 -3.93 16.47
CA PHE A 111 -1.34 -3.48 16.58
C PHE A 111 -1.26 -1.95 16.66
N ARG A 112 -1.98 -1.23 15.78
CA ARG A 112 -1.90 0.24 15.70
C ARG A 112 -2.32 0.91 17.01
N VAL A 113 -3.38 0.45 17.64
CA VAL A 113 -3.89 1.05 18.89
C VAL A 113 -2.97 0.74 20.06
N ASN A 114 -2.41 -0.48 20.11
CA ASN A 114 -1.51 -0.90 21.20
C ASN A 114 -0.09 -0.35 21.08
N ASN A 115 0.31 0.18 19.90
CA ASN A 115 1.66 0.69 19.63
C ASN A 115 1.60 2.09 18.96
N PRO A 116 1.10 3.11 19.70
CA PRO A 116 0.90 4.44 19.16
C PRO A 116 2.20 5.19 18.85
N GLU A 117 3.34 4.71 19.34
CA GLU A 117 4.65 5.29 19.10
C GLU A 117 5.11 5.23 17.63
N TYR A 118 4.66 4.23 16.86
CA TYR A 118 4.97 4.19 15.43
C TYR A 118 4.16 5.22 14.66
N ILE A 119 4.77 5.87 13.67
CA ILE A 119 4.07 6.85 12.83
C ILE A 119 3.18 6.16 11.80
N CYS A 120 3.69 5.12 11.15
CA CYS A 120 2.95 4.28 10.21
C CYS A 120 3.16 2.79 10.49
N VAL A 121 2.12 2.00 10.18
CA VAL A 121 2.15 0.55 10.20
C VAL A 121 1.91 0.05 8.78
N TYR A 122 2.80 -0.80 8.29
CA TYR A 122 2.78 -1.39 6.95
C TYR A 122 2.57 -2.90 7.06
N PRO A 123 1.92 -3.56 6.11
CA PRO A 123 1.97 -5.01 5.98
C PRO A 123 3.26 -5.46 5.27
N MET A 124 3.52 -6.77 5.27
CA MET A 124 4.39 -7.40 4.28
C MET A 124 3.71 -7.32 2.92
N ILE A 125 4.44 -6.80 1.92
CA ILE A 125 3.90 -6.60 0.57
C ILE A 125 4.64 -7.51 -0.40
N ILE A 126 3.95 -8.49 -0.95
CA ILE A 126 4.46 -9.32 -2.05
C ILE A 126 4.62 -8.43 -3.29
N ASN A 127 5.71 -8.59 -4.01
CA ASN A 127 6.15 -7.71 -5.11
C ASN A 127 6.47 -6.28 -4.63
N ASN A 128 7.21 -6.19 -3.52
CA ASN A 128 7.83 -4.94 -3.08
C ASN A 128 9.33 -5.13 -2.85
N PRO A 129 10.20 -4.23 -3.29
CA PRO A 129 11.65 -4.40 -3.18
C PRO A 129 12.16 -4.63 -1.77
N LEU A 130 11.73 -3.84 -0.78
CA LEU A 130 12.17 -4.02 0.61
C LEU A 130 11.63 -5.32 1.20
N CYS A 131 10.35 -5.62 1.00
CA CYS A 131 9.75 -6.86 1.49
C CYS A 131 10.40 -8.09 0.82
N ASN A 132 10.72 -8.01 -0.48
CA ASN A 132 11.47 -9.07 -1.18
C ASN A 132 12.84 -9.30 -0.57
N TYR A 133 13.54 -8.23 -0.16
CA TYR A 133 14.81 -8.36 0.56
C TYR A 133 14.61 -9.07 1.90
N LEU A 134 13.62 -8.68 2.69
CA LEU A 134 13.33 -9.31 3.98
C LEU A 134 12.97 -10.80 3.82
N LEU A 135 12.12 -11.13 2.84
CA LEU A 135 11.78 -12.51 2.49
C LEU A 135 13.00 -13.32 2.05
N SER A 136 13.90 -12.73 1.26
CA SER A 136 15.13 -13.39 0.82
C SER A 136 16.04 -13.77 2.00
N LYS A 137 16.08 -12.94 3.04
CA LYS A 137 16.82 -13.24 4.28
C LYS A 137 16.24 -14.42 5.05
N LYS A 138 14.95 -14.67 4.91
CA LYS A 138 14.27 -15.84 5.47
C LYS A 138 14.40 -17.09 4.60
N GLY A 139 15.00 -16.99 3.43
CA GLY A 139 15.22 -18.12 2.54
C GLY A 139 14.15 -18.28 1.44
N VAL A 140 13.24 -17.34 1.28
CA VAL A 140 12.34 -17.33 0.11
C VAL A 140 13.18 -17.13 -1.14
N PRO A 141 13.05 -17.99 -2.18
CA PRO A 141 13.85 -17.89 -3.38
C PRO A 141 13.41 -16.69 -4.24
N VAL A 142 13.96 -15.52 -3.96
CA VAL A 142 13.81 -14.32 -4.77
C VAL A 142 14.95 -14.24 -5.76
N LYS A 143 14.67 -13.97 -7.04
CA LYS A 143 15.71 -13.66 -8.02
C LYS A 143 16.57 -12.50 -7.46
N TYR A 144 17.88 -12.56 -7.62
CA TYR A 144 18.86 -11.59 -7.09
C TYR A 144 19.19 -11.72 -5.58
N ASN A 145 18.93 -12.85 -4.94
CA ASN A 145 19.25 -13.07 -3.53
C ASN A 145 20.71 -12.79 -3.14
N ASN A 146 21.64 -12.93 -4.08
CA ASN A 146 23.06 -12.71 -3.87
C ASN A 146 23.53 -11.29 -4.21
N CYS A 147 22.62 -10.40 -4.60
CA CYS A 147 22.94 -9.01 -4.84
C CYS A 147 22.95 -8.22 -3.51
N ASP A 148 23.72 -7.12 -3.48
CA ASP A 148 23.56 -6.14 -2.43
C ASP A 148 22.13 -5.53 -2.45
N ILE A 149 21.72 -4.94 -1.34
CA ILE A 149 20.38 -4.38 -1.18
C ILE A 149 19.99 -3.42 -2.32
N PRO A 150 20.88 -2.52 -2.78
CA PRO A 150 20.58 -1.60 -3.88
C PRO A 150 20.23 -2.27 -5.18
N HIS A 151 21.05 -3.19 -5.60
CA HIS A 151 20.85 -3.92 -6.85
C HIS A 151 19.61 -4.80 -6.77
N LEU A 152 19.37 -5.45 -5.61
CA LEU A 152 18.16 -6.20 -5.37
C LEU A 152 16.92 -5.32 -5.53
N MET A 153 16.90 -4.16 -4.90
CA MET A 153 15.76 -3.26 -4.92
C MET A 153 15.50 -2.69 -6.31
N TYR A 154 16.54 -2.21 -6.99
CA TYR A 154 16.41 -1.67 -8.33
C TYR A 154 15.94 -2.72 -9.35
N ASN A 155 16.52 -3.92 -9.32
CA ASN A 155 16.18 -5.00 -10.23
C ASN A 155 14.75 -5.52 -9.96
N THR A 156 14.37 -5.64 -8.69
CA THR A 156 13.01 -6.06 -8.32
C THR A 156 11.96 -5.07 -8.81
N TRP A 157 12.24 -3.78 -8.72
CA TRP A 157 11.34 -2.75 -9.21
C TRP A 157 11.22 -2.74 -10.74
N LYS A 158 12.29 -3.06 -11.47
CA LYS A 158 12.33 -3.02 -12.94
C LYS A 158 11.96 -4.33 -13.62
N ASP A 159 12.39 -5.46 -13.05
CA ASP A 159 12.25 -6.76 -13.72
C ASP A 159 10.86 -7.37 -13.51
N PRO A 160 10.00 -7.39 -14.55
CA PRO A 160 8.66 -7.93 -14.42
C PRO A 160 8.64 -9.45 -14.18
N THR A 161 9.72 -10.16 -14.56
CA THR A 161 9.80 -11.62 -14.35
C THR A 161 10.00 -11.97 -12.86
N VAL A 162 10.54 -11.04 -12.06
CA VAL A 162 10.60 -11.18 -10.60
C VAL A 162 9.21 -11.09 -10.01
N ALA A 163 8.45 -10.08 -10.41
CA ALA A 163 7.06 -9.91 -9.97
C ALA A 163 6.21 -11.12 -10.35
N GLU A 164 6.26 -11.58 -11.60
CA GLU A 164 5.51 -12.74 -12.07
C GLU A 164 5.80 -13.99 -11.23
N LYS A 165 7.09 -14.32 -11.03
CA LYS A 165 7.49 -15.49 -10.25
C LYS A 165 7.06 -15.41 -8.80
N LEU A 166 7.22 -14.24 -8.15
CA LEU A 166 6.80 -14.05 -6.77
C LEU A 166 5.30 -14.16 -6.60
N LEU A 167 4.53 -13.54 -7.51
CA LEU A 167 3.08 -13.57 -7.46
C LEU A 167 2.55 -14.99 -7.70
N HIS A 168 3.13 -15.75 -8.65
CA HIS A 168 2.78 -17.17 -8.83
C HIS A 168 3.11 -18.00 -7.59
N ALA A 169 4.33 -17.90 -7.08
CA ALA A 169 4.76 -18.66 -5.90
C ALA A 169 3.90 -18.31 -4.67
N PHE A 170 3.53 -17.04 -4.50
CA PHE A 170 2.64 -16.65 -3.41
C PHE A 170 1.23 -17.23 -3.60
N ALA A 171 0.65 -17.16 -4.79
CA ALA A 171 -0.67 -17.71 -5.06
C ALA A 171 -0.75 -19.22 -4.77
N GLU A 172 0.31 -19.98 -5.14
CA GLU A 172 0.40 -21.41 -4.88
C GLU A 172 0.57 -21.75 -3.40
N LEU A 173 1.30 -20.93 -2.65
CA LEU A 173 1.74 -21.21 -1.28
C LEU A 173 1.26 -20.16 -0.27
N LYS A 174 0.17 -19.41 -0.55
CA LYS A 174 -0.26 -18.25 0.26
C LYS A 174 -0.45 -18.53 1.76
N ASN A 175 -0.79 -19.75 2.13
CA ASN A 175 -0.98 -20.17 3.51
C ASN A 175 0.32 -20.66 4.18
N ASN A 176 1.45 -20.64 3.48
CA ASN A 176 2.72 -21.13 4.02
C ASN A 176 3.38 -20.05 4.87
N GLU A 177 3.87 -20.43 6.04
CA GLU A 177 4.61 -19.57 6.98
C GLU A 177 5.92 -18.98 6.41
N ILE A 178 6.38 -19.45 5.26
CA ILE A 178 7.55 -18.88 4.58
C ILE A 178 7.37 -17.40 4.21
N TRP A 179 6.11 -16.94 4.01
CA TRP A 179 5.79 -15.57 3.68
C TRP A 179 5.74 -14.63 4.90
N LYS A 180 5.75 -15.17 6.10
CA LYS A 180 5.73 -14.39 7.34
C LYS A 180 7.14 -14.21 7.87
N ILE A 181 7.44 -13.04 8.36
CA ILE A 181 8.72 -12.68 8.99
C ILE A 181 8.47 -12.09 10.37
N ASP A 182 9.54 -11.82 11.13
CA ASP A 182 9.45 -10.98 12.31
C ASP A 182 9.10 -9.54 11.90
N ASN A 183 8.46 -8.80 12.81
CA ASN A 183 8.17 -7.39 12.57
C ASN A 183 9.47 -6.62 12.31
N PHE A 184 9.45 -5.73 11.32
CA PHE A 184 10.62 -4.99 10.90
C PHE A 184 10.42 -3.49 11.15
N GLU A 185 11.13 -2.97 12.16
CA GLU A 185 11.12 -1.55 12.51
C GLU A 185 12.12 -0.78 11.63
N PHE A 186 11.72 0.41 11.19
CA PHE A 186 12.58 1.28 10.41
C PHE A 186 12.27 2.76 10.69
N GLY A 187 13.27 3.61 10.48
CA GLY A 187 13.20 5.03 10.73
C GLY A 187 14.24 5.80 9.91
N LYS A 188 14.64 6.97 10.39
CA LYS A 188 15.58 7.87 9.71
C LYS A 188 16.93 7.19 9.42
N GLU A 189 17.37 6.30 10.31
CA GLU A 189 18.62 5.53 10.18
C GLU A 189 18.59 4.53 9.03
N PHE A 190 17.40 4.13 8.58
CA PHE A 190 17.20 3.20 7.48
C PHE A 190 17.32 3.87 6.09
N ASN A 191 17.55 5.17 6.06
CA ASN A 191 17.66 5.94 4.84
C ASN A 191 19.02 5.70 4.15
N TYR A 192 19.17 4.55 3.50
CA TYR A 192 20.34 4.27 2.68
C TYR A 192 20.22 4.98 1.34
N LYS A 193 20.98 6.07 1.18
CA LYS A 193 21.24 6.64 -0.15
C LYS A 193 22.15 5.72 -0.94
N ILE A 194 21.61 5.12 -1.99
CA ILE A 194 22.35 4.21 -2.85
C ILE A 194 22.27 4.75 -4.25
N ASN A 195 23.44 5.13 -4.83
CA ASN A 195 23.54 5.67 -6.20
C ASN A 195 22.48 6.74 -6.52
N GLY A 196 22.17 7.62 -5.58
CA GLY A 196 21.19 8.68 -5.75
C GLY A 196 19.73 8.29 -5.46
N GLY A 197 19.44 7.03 -5.11
CA GLY A 197 18.14 6.55 -4.67
C GLY A 197 18.11 6.27 -3.17
N CYS A 198 16.92 6.31 -2.56
CA CYS A 198 16.68 5.84 -1.19
C CYS A 198 16.07 4.44 -1.22
N ILE A 199 16.41 3.61 -0.23
CA ILE A 199 15.62 2.40 0.07
C ILE A 199 14.30 2.90 0.63
N ARG A 200 13.21 2.61 -0.08
CA ARG A 200 11.87 3.03 0.31
C ARG A 200 11.01 1.81 0.63
N PRO A 201 10.37 1.74 1.80
CA PRO A 201 9.27 0.81 1.98
C PRO A 201 8.16 1.17 1.01
N SER A 202 7.37 0.19 0.61
CA SER A 202 6.22 0.46 -0.25
C SER A 202 5.13 1.18 0.51
N ILE A 203 4.49 2.11 -0.17
CA ILE A 203 3.34 2.87 0.34
C ILE A 203 2.00 2.33 -0.17
N ASN A 204 1.99 1.16 -0.82
CA ASN A 204 0.77 0.58 -1.39
C ASN A 204 -0.32 0.28 -0.35
N ALA A 205 0.08 -0.02 0.89
CA ALA A 205 -0.83 -0.21 2.01
C ALA A 205 -0.21 0.35 3.29
N ILE A 206 -0.89 1.29 3.94
CA ILE A 206 -0.39 1.97 5.15
C ILE A 206 -1.55 2.19 6.12
N CYS A 207 -1.30 1.97 7.42
CA CYS A 207 -2.22 2.33 8.49
C CYS A 207 -1.60 3.39 9.42
N PHE A 208 -2.36 4.44 9.76
CA PHE A 208 -1.89 5.53 10.62
C PHE A 208 -3.06 6.24 11.32
N PHE A 209 -2.76 7.03 12.36
CA PHE A 209 -3.72 7.94 12.96
C PHE A 209 -3.81 9.25 12.16
N GLY A 210 -5.01 9.74 11.88
CA GLY A 210 -5.21 10.99 11.15
C GLY A 210 -4.59 12.20 11.85
N LYS A 211 -4.65 12.25 13.20
CA LYS A 211 -3.96 13.28 14.00
C LYS A 211 -2.45 13.39 13.71
N ASP A 212 -1.79 12.27 13.40
CA ASP A 212 -0.37 12.25 13.08
C ASP A 212 -0.09 12.96 11.75
N PHE A 213 -0.91 12.71 10.74
CA PHE A 213 -0.79 13.36 9.43
C PHE A 213 -1.10 14.85 9.47
N LYS A 214 -2.09 15.26 10.26
CA LYS A 214 -2.39 16.66 10.54
C LYS A 214 -1.16 17.39 11.14
N ASN A 215 -0.51 16.76 12.12
CA ASN A 215 0.68 17.30 12.76
C ASN A 215 1.89 17.40 11.82
N LEU A 216 2.04 16.47 10.89
CA LEU A 216 3.09 16.47 9.88
C LEU A 216 2.89 17.52 8.77
N LYS A 217 1.72 18.17 8.71
CA LYS A 217 1.38 19.14 7.66
C LYS A 217 1.57 18.58 6.26
N VAL A 218 0.98 17.41 6.01
CA VAL A 218 1.08 16.65 4.76
C VAL A 218 0.86 17.52 3.52
N LYS A 219 -0.04 18.49 3.57
CA LYS A 219 -0.28 19.45 2.50
C LYS A 219 0.93 20.26 2.04
N ASN A 220 1.99 20.29 2.82
CA ASN A 220 3.19 21.09 2.57
C ASN A 220 4.37 20.29 2.01
N TYR A 221 4.24 18.95 1.84
CA TYR A 221 5.33 18.19 1.26
C TYR A 221 5.56 18.58 -0.21
N ARG A 222 6.82 18.65 -0.63
CA ARG A 222 7.21 19.11 -1.97
C ARG A 222 7.76 18.01 -2.86
N THR A 223 8.04 16.86 -2.27
CA THR A 223 8.53 15.65 -2.95
C THR A 223 7.35 14.82 -3.47
N ASP A 224 7.59 13.64 -4.00
CA ASP A 224 6.53 12.66 -4.21
C ASP A 224 6.01 12.10 -2.87
N ASP A 225 4.87 11.46 -2.88
CA ASP A 225 4.24 10.90 -1.68
C ASP A 225 5.05 9.74 -1.09
N GLU A 226 5.74 8.97 -1.93
CA GLU A 226 6.61 7.90 -1.48
C GLU A 226 7.81 8.47 -0.71
N GLU A 227 8.48 9.52 -1.19
CA GLU A 227 9.56 10.20 -0.47
C GLU A 227 9.06 10.80 0.84
N PHE A 228 7.89 11.42 0.82
CA PHE A 228 7.29 11.98 2.03
C PHE A 228 7.07 10.91 3.10
N LEU A 229 6.42 9.79 2.75
CA LEU A 229 6.01 8.74 3.69
C LEU A 229 7.16 7.81 4.12
N THR A 230 8.26 7.81 3.39
CA THR A 230 9.37 6.89 3.67
C THR A 230 10.63 7.59 4.16
N ASN A 231 10.66 8.92 4.10
CA ASN A 231 11.82 9.71 4.50
C ASN A 231 11.44 10.97 5.30
N ASP A 232 10.61 11.84 4.73
CA ASP A 232 10.28 13.13 5.38
C ASP A 232 9.49 12.93 6.68
N ILE A 233 8.64 11.92 6.74
CA ILE A 233 7.83 11.57 7.91
C ILE A 233 8.70 11.32 9.16
N PHE A 234 9.92 10.81 9.00
CA PHE A 234 10.83 10.53 10.12
C PHE A 234 11.48 11.77 10.75
N LYS A 235 11.26 12.95 10.17
CA LYS A 235 11.65 14.22 10.79
C LYS A 235 10.90 14.49 12.11
N CYS A 236 9.79 13.78 12.34
CA CYS A 236 9.08 13.82 13.64
C CYS A 236 9.78 13.04 14.76
N GLY A 237 10.87 12.31 14.47
CA GLY A 237 11.61 11.50 15.45
C GLY A 237 10.99 10.15 15.79
N ARG A 238 9.86 9.79 15.16
CA ARG A 238 9.19 8.50 15.35
C ARG A 238 9.60 7.51 14.25
N LYS A 239 9.40 6.24 14.50
CA LYS A 239 9.66 5.14 13.56
C LYS A 239 8.37 4.62 12.94
N SER A 240 8.53 3.84 11.89
CA SER A 240 7.48 3.02 11.29
C SER A 240 7.81 1.54 11.42
N ILE A 241 6.83 0.67 11.16
CA ILE A 241 7.01 -0.78 11.31
C ILE A 241 6.30 -1.52 10.18
N ILE A 242 6.93 -2.59 9.69
CA ILE A 242 6.29 -3.60 8.85
C ILE A 242 5.84 -4.74 9.74
N LEU A 243 4.56 -5.08 9.71
CA LEU A 243 4.01 -6.27 10.36
C LEU A 243 4.33 -7.48 9.51
N GLY A 244 5.24 -8.30 9.99
CA GLY A 244 5.74 -9.44 9.24
C GLY A 244 4.76 -10.60 9.10
N ASN A 245 3.66 -10.59 9.87
CA ASN A 245 2.61 -11.62 9.88
C ASN A 245 1.29 -11.16 9.25
N VAL A 246 1.30 -10.03 8.56
CA VAL A 246 0.14 -9.46 7.85
C VAL A 246 0.55 -9.23 6.40
N ILE A 247 -0.12 -9.85 5.45
CA ILE A 247 0.34 -9.92 4.06
C ILE A 247 -0.67 -9.29 3.11
N VAL A 248 -0.15 -8.52 2.15
CA VAL A 248 -0.86 -8.07 0.96
C VAL A 248 -0.03 -8.35 -0.29
N ALA A 249 -0.64 -8.41 -1.48
CA ALA A 249 0.11 -8.52 -2.73
C ALA A 249 -0.18 -7.32 -3.64
N HIS A 250 0.90 -6.70 -4.10
CA HIS A 250 0.88 -5.62 -5.07
C HIS A 250 1.09 -6.18 -6.48
N TYR A 251 0.23 -5.77 -7.42
CA TYR A 251 0.27 -6.31 -8.78
C TYR A 251 1.55 -5.92 -9.52
N ALA A 252 1.75 -4.62 -9.76
CA ALA A 252 2.81 -4.21 -10.66
C ALA A 252 3.22 -2.75 -10.50
N PHE A 253 4.50 -2.50 -10.39
CA PHE A 253 5.06 -1.18 -10.67
C PHE A 253 4.82 -0.79 -12.13
N PHE A 254 4.86 0.50 -12.43
CA PHE A 254 4.62 1.00 -13.79
C PHE A 254 5.59 0.39 -14.83
N THR A 255 6.82 0.05 -14.42
CA THR A 255 7.84 -0.61 -15.26
C THR A 255 7.51 -2.08 -15.55
N GLN A 256 6.77 -2.75 -14.67
CA GLN A 256 6.41 -4.17 -14.75
C GLN A 256 5.08 -4.39 -15.48
N ARG A 257 4.17 -3.43 -15.38
CA ARG A 257 2.77 -3.55 -15.80
C ARG A 257 2.59 -3.94 -17.26
N PRO A 258 3.31 -3.37 -18.25
CA PRO A 258 3.13 -3.75 -19.66
C PRO A 258 3.36 -5.24 -19.92
N TYR A 259 4.29 -5.86 -19.19
CA TYR A 259 4.55 -7.29 -19.28
C TYR A 259 3.51 -8.08 -18.50
N LEU A 260 3.24 -7.74 -17.25
CA LEU A 260 2.31 -8.49 -16.39
C LEU A 260 0.88 -8.51 -16.94
N ASN A 261 0.47 -7.46 -17.65
CA ASN A 261 -0.82 -7.44 -18.34
C ASN A 261 -0.94 -8.50 -19.47
N THR A 262 0.17 -9.08 -19.93
CA THR A 262 0.16 -10.19 -20.90
C THR A 262 0.12 -11.57 -20.22
N THR A 263 0.20 -11.63 -18.91
CA THR A 263 0.17 -12.86 -18.10
C THR A 263 -1.23 -13.16 -17.57
N ASN A 264 -1.37 -14.29 -16.89
CA ASN A 264 -2.63 -14.70 -16.26
C ASN A 264 -2.71 -14.35 -14.76
N ILE A 265 -1.81 -13.51 -14.24
CA ILE A 265 -1.72 -13.16 -12.80
C ILE A 265 -3.06 -12.64 -12.28
N LEU A 266 -3.67 -11.64 -12.94
CA LEU A 266 -4.95 -11.08 -12.47
C LEU A 266 -6.04 -12.16 -12.39
N LYS A 267 -6.12 -13.06 -13.38
CA LYS A 267 -7.07 -14.15 -13.37
C LYS A 267 -6.84 -15.15 -12.23
N ILE A 268 -5.58 -15.39 -11.85
CA ILE A 268 -5.25 -16.26 -10.72
C ILE A 268 -5.74 -15.61 -9.43
N TYR A 269 -5.45 -14.32 -9.24
CA TYR A 269 -5.81 -13.61 -8.01
C TYR A 269 -7.30 -13.32 -7.87
N ASP A 270 -8.03 -13.19 -8.96
CA ASP A 270 -9.50 -13.08 -8.97
C ASP A 270 -10.20 -14.36 -8.45
N ASN A 271 -9.49 -15.50 -8.46
CA ASN A 271 -9.99 -16.79 -7.98
C ASN A 271 -9.40 -17.22 -6.61
N LEU A 272 -8.64 -16.39 -5.93
CA LEU A 272 -8.06 -16.70 -4.61
C LEU A 272 -8.99 -16.40 -3.45
#